data_c0414f44ead0f7dc834c84ad8fb98a17
#
_entry.id   c0414f44ead0f7dc834c84ad8fb98a17
#
_cell.length_a   1.000
_cell.length_b   1.000
_cell.length_c   1.000
_cell.angle_alpha   90.00
_cell.angle_beta   90.00
_cell.angle_gamma   90.00
#
_symmetry.space_group_name_H-M   'P 1'
#
loop_
_entity.id
_entity.type
_entity.pdbx_description
1 polymer ?
#
loop_
_entity_poly.entity_id
_entity_poly.type
_entity_poly.pdbx_seq_one_letter_code
_entity_poly.pdbx_strand_id
1 'polypeptide(L)'
;MEDNFVDQQGIYLLSHSVGLPLKNSKSVADEGFWQPWVRGNESIWNHWLAEIERFRGQLGTLLNSDASHFCPQTTISSAVNNIIFSLTPSTHKNVILMSEEDFPSVAYALQQSQSLGYQMRYIPAGLNLNDLTVWDEYLSDDVALVLVTQVQSNNGVQLPIGAVTAMAAERSIRSLVDIAQAIGIIPIDIQQWSADFIVGSCVKWLSGGPGAGFLWVNPDILELCQPQNVGWFSHEDPFEFDIHNFRYAKDALRFLGGTPSVYPFCIASASLEFVGNLGVDKIRQHNLELCDKIIASLGTGELMSPTESNCRSGTLIIHFGEKHDQITEKLRSQGVHFDSRSKGIRLSPHIYNSEAQIDVVTQLIGNSR
;
A
#
# COMPACT_ATOMS: atom_id res chain seq x y z
N MET A 1 18.85 14.90 -4.13
CA MET A 1 17.73 14.04 -3.66
C MET A 1 18.22 12.66 -3.29
N GLU A 2 19.10 12.06 -4.07
CA GLU A 2 19.78 10.80 -3.74
C GLU A 2 20.47 10.84 -2.36
N ASP A 3 21.04 11.97 -1.98
CA ASP A 3 21.76 12.16 -0.73
C ASP A 3 20.96 11.94 0.55
N ASN A 4 19.63 11.88 0.48
CA ASN A 4 18.77 11.64 1.64
C ASN A 4 18.60 10.14 1.96
N PHE A 5 18.92 9.25 1.00
CA PHE A 5 18.79 7.81 1.17
C PHE A 5 20.12 7.15 1.53
N VAL A 6 20.06 5.99 2.17
CA VAL A 6 21.24 5.19 2.47
C VAL A 6 21.91 4.76 1.16
N ASP A 7 23.25 4.92 1.10
CA ASP A 7 24.02 4.52 -0.07
C ASP A 7 23.93 3.01 -0.28
N GLN A 8 23.50 2.60 -1.47
CA GLN A 8 23.38 1.20 -1.87
C GLN A 8 24.42 0.89 -2.93
N GLN A 9 25.10 -0.26 -2.80
CA GLN A 9 25.97 -0.73 -3.88
C GLN A 9 25.12 -1.18 -5.09
N GLY A 10 25.49 -0.73 -6.27
CA GLY A 10 24.77 -1.05 -7.51
C GLY A 10 23.55 -0.16 -7.78
N ILE A 11 22.68 -0.61 -8.68
CA ILE A 11 21.49 0.13 -9.14
C ILE A 11 20.24 -0.53 -8.53
N TYR A 12 19.64 0.15 -7.57
CA TYR A 12 18.51 -0.39 -6.80
C TYR A 12 17.16 -0.06 -7.46
N LEU A 13 16.47 -1.06 -8.01
CA LEU A 13 15.18 -0.92 -8.70
C LEU A 13 14.08 -1.80 -8.06
N LEU A 14 14.09 -1.91 -6.73
CA LEU A 14 13.20 -2.78 -5.95
C LEU A 14 12.15 -2.02 -5.11
N SER A 15 11.87 -0.74 -5.42
CA SER A 15 10.93 0.09 -4.64
C SER A 15 9.54 -0.53 -4.48
N HIS A 16 9.09 -1.31 -5.45
CA HIS A 16 7.84 -2.09 -5.39
C HIS A 16 7.84 -3.20 -4.34
N SER A 17 9.01 -3.58 -3.83
CA SER A 17 9.19 -4.62 -2.81
C SER A 17 9.54 -4.01 -1.46
N VAL A 18 10.71 -3.35 -1.39
CA VAL A 18 11.18 -2.61 -0.21
C VAL A 18 11.85 -1.32 -0.71
N GLY A 19 11.41 -0.15 -0.25
CA GLY A 19 12.08 1.12 -0.55
C GLY A 19 13.41 1.26 0.21
N LEU A 20 14.38 2.02 -0.33
CA LEU A 20 15.61 2.34 0.39
C LEU A 20 15.31 3.22 1.59
N PRO A 21 15.90 2.94 2.78
CA PRO A 21 15.65 3.76 3.95
C PRO A 21 16.29 5.15 3.81
N LEU A 22 15.69 6.14 4.45
CA LEU A 22 16.31 7.45 4.63
C LEU A 22 17.54 7.33 5.56
N LYS A 23 18.58 8.15 5.33
CA LYS A 23 19.79 8.18 6.18
C LYS A 23 19.50 8.48 7.64
N ASN A 24 18.46 9.27 7.91
CA ASN A 24 18.05 9.64 9.25
C ASN A 24 17.08 8.64 9.93
N SER A 25 16.65 7.57 9.25
CA SER A 25 15.66 6.61 9.79
C SER A 25 16.07 6.06 11.18
N LYS A 26 17.36 5.78 11.36
CA LYS A 26 17.88 5.27 12.64
C LYS A 26 17.81 6.32 13.75
N SER A 27 18.26 7.56 13.49
CA SER A 27 18.23 8.63 14.49
C SER A 27 16.81 9.01 14.89
N VAL A 28 15.89 9.07 13.94
CA VAL A 28 14.47 9.36 14.22
C VAL A 28 13.83 8.29 15.10
N ALA A 29 14.12 7.01 14.83
CA ALA A 29 13.63 5.92 15.68
C ALA A 29 14.29 5.93 17.06
N ASP A 30 15.56 6.30 17.15
CA ASP A 30 16.26 6.46 18.44
C ASP A 30 15.61 7.60 19.25
N GLU A 31 15.37 8.74 18.64
CA GLU A 31 14.78 9.93 19.29
C GLU A 31 13.32 9.73 19.71
N GLY A 32 12.49 9.13 18.82
CA GLY A 32 11.04 8.98 19.04
C GLY A 32 10.68 7.77 19.93
N PHE A 33 11.50 6.73 19.92
CA PHE A 33 11.21 5.51 20.65
C PHE A 33 12.23 5.19 21.76
N TRP A 34 13.52 5.07 21.41
CA TRP A 34 14.53 4.52 22.31
C TRP A 34 14.91 5.50 23.42
N GLN A 35 15.20 6.76 23.10
CA GLN A 35 15.62 7.76 24.08
C GLN A 35 14.55 8.04 25.15
N PRO A 36 13.24 8.21 24.81
CA PRO A 36 12.20 8.31 25.82
C PRO A 36 12.16 7.10 26.77
N TRP A 37 12.36 5.90 26.23
CA TRP A 37 12.35 4.67 27.01
C TRP A 37 13.54 4.61 27.99
N VAL A 38 14.74 4.89 27.52
CA VAL A 38 15.98 4.88 28.35
C VAL A 38 15.92 5.93 29.46
N ARG A 39 15.33 7.10 29.18
CA ARG A 39 15.17 8.16 30.19
C ARG A 39 14.20 7.77 31.31
N GLY A 40 13.26 6.89 31.04
CA GLY A 40 12.40 6.23 32.03
C GLY A 40 11.63 7.20 32.92
N ASN A 41 10.84 8.10 32.33
CA ASN A 41 10.01 9.05 33.08
C ASN A 41 8.50 8.72 32.95
N GLU A 42 7.69 9.36 33.80
CA GLU A 42 6.23 9.19 33.83
C GLU A 42 5.51 9.57 32.52
N SER A 43 6.20 10.30 31.62
CA SER A 43 5.63 10.78 30.35
C SER A 43 5.94 9.88 29.13
N ILE A 44 6.50 8.70 29.31
CA ILE A 44 6.90 7.82 28.18
C ILE A 44 5.72 7.50 27.25
N TRP A 45 4.54 7.21 27.79
CA TRP A 45 3.33 6.98 27.01
C TRP A 45 2.94 8.17 26.16
N ASN A 46 3.06 9.38 26.73
CA ASN A 46 2.72 10.60 25.98
C ASN A 46 3.63 10.78 24.76
N HIS A 47 4.94 10.47 24.91
CA HIS A 47 5.89 10.53 23.78
C HIS A 47 5.55 9.47 22.72
N TRP A 48 5.31 8.23 23.12
CA TRP A 48 5.02 7.16 22.18
C TRP A 48 3.67 7.35 21.47
N LEU A 49 2.66 7.83 22.17
CA LEU A 49 1.36 8.12 21.57
C LEU A 49 1.43 9.34 20.64
N ALA A 50 2.29 10.32 20.94
CA ALA A 50 2.54 11.44 20.03
C ALA A 50 3.15 10.99 18.69
N GLU A 51 4.04 9.98 18.69
CA GLU A 51 4.55 9.40 17.43
C GLU A 51 3.47 8.68 16.63
N ILE A 52 2.52 8.00 17.30
CA ILE A 52 1.35 7.40 16.64
C ILE A 52 0.46 8.48 16.01
N GLU A 53 0.18 9.56 16.74
CA GLU A 53 -0.60 10.69 16.21
C GLU A 53 0.13 11.41 15.07
N ARG A 54 1.45 11.57 15.17
CA ARG A 54 2.27 12.10 14.07
C ARG A 54 2.12 11.26 12.80
N PHE A 55 2.17 9.94 12.91
CA PHE A 55 1.96 9.02 11.79
C PHE A 55 0.56 9.20 11.16
N ARG A 56 -0.49 9.27 11.97
CA ARG A 56 -1.86 9.51 11.50
C ARG A 56 -2.00 10.86 10.79
N GLY A 57 -1.42 11.91 11.38
CA GLY A 57 -1.43 13.26 10.81
C GLY A 57 -0.71 13.34 9.46
N GLN A 58 0.44 12.67 9.33
CA GLN A 58 1.18 12.61 8.06
C GLN A 58 0.41 11.86 6.96
N LEU A 59 -0.27 10.76 7.31
CA LEU A 59 -1.17 10.07 6.38
C LEU A 59 -2.35 10.96 5.96
N GLY A 60 -2.94 11.66 6.92
CA GLY A 60 -4.02 12.61 6.66
C GLY A 60 -3.61 13.69 5.66
N THR A 61 -2.43 14.28 5.85
CA THR A 61 -1.87 15.28 4.93
C THR A 61 -1.59 14.68 3.54
N LEU A 62 -0.97 13.50 3.49
CA LEU A 62 -0.55 12.87 2.22
C LEU A 62 -1.74 12.43 1.37
N LEU A 63 -2.84 11.99 2.00
CA LEU A 63 -4.00 11.39 1.35
C LEU A 63 -5.24 12.29 1.34
N ASN A 64 -5.11 13.55 1.79
CA ASN A 64 -6.19 14.53 1.89
C ASN A 64 -7.38 14.04 2.74
N SER A 65 -7.11 13.67 4.01
CA SER A 65 -8.14 13.25 4.97
C SER A 65 -7.80 13.64 6.40
N ASP A 66 -8.77 13.53 7.31
CA ASP A 66 -8.53 13.76 8.72
C ASP A 66 -7.72 12.61 9.37
N ALA A 67 -6.83 12.95 10.30
CA ALA A 67 -6.02 11.98 11.03
C ALA A 67 -6.86 10.95 11.80
N SER A 68 -8.03 11.36 12.31
CA SER A 68 -8.95 10.48 13.05
C SER A 68 -9.51 9.33 12.23
N HIS A 69 -9.48 9.43 10.90
CA HIS A 69 -9.93 8.37 10.00
C HIS A 69 -8.90 7.26 9.79
N PHE A 70 -7.67 7.43 10.30
CA PHE A 70 -6.59 6.44 10.16
C PHE A 70 -6.36 5.67 11.46
N CYS A 71 -6.17 4.37 11.32
CA CYS A 71 -5.70 3.48 12.38
C CYS A 71 -4.36 2.85 11.98
N PRO A 72 -3.30 2.99 12.78
CA PRO A 72 -2.06 2.26 12.57
C PRO A 72 -2.28 0.75 12.59
N GLN A 73 -1.63 0.04 11.69
CA GLN A 73 -1.70 -1.41 11.58
C GLN A 73 -0.29 -1.97 11.34
N THR A 74 0.02 -3.14 11.85
CA THR A 74 1.34 -3.73 11.66
C THR A 74 1.53 -4.26 10.23
N THR A 75 0.44 -4.71 9.60
CA THR A 75 0.41 -5.25 8.24
C THR A 75 -0.93 -4.98 7.57
N ILE A 76 -0.98 -5.05 6.24
CA ILE A 76 -2.26 -5.03 5.50
C ILE A 76 -3.13 -6.22 5.88
N SER A 77 -2.56 -7.40 6.10
CA SER A 77 -3.33 -8.58 6.50
C SER A 77 -4.01 -8.39 7.85
N SER A 78 -3.36 -7.73 8.83
CA SER A 78 -4.00 -7.40 10.10
C SER A 78 -5.15 -6.40 9.92
N ALA A 79 -4.96 -5.38 9.08
CA ALA A 79 -6.00 -4.42 8.73
C ALA A 79 -7.22 -5.11 8.10
N VAL A 80 -7.00 -5.96 7.09
CA VAL A 80 -8.06 -6.71 6.40
C VAL A 80 -8.83 -7.64 7.35
N ASN A 81 -8.13 -8.35 8.24
CA ASN A 81 -8.77 -9.16 9.26
C ASN A 81 -9.63 -8.30 10.21
N ASN A 82 -9.10 -7.18 10.68
CA ASN A 82 -9.86 -6.28 11.54
C ASN A 82 -11.11 -5.73 10.84
N ILE A 83 -11.04 -5.40 9.54
CA ILE A 83 -12.19 -4.98 8.75
C ILE A 83 -13.23 -6.09 8.67
N ILE A 84 -12.85 -7.26 8.15
CA ILE A 84 -13.81 -8.32 7.84
C ILE A 84 -14.50 -8.87 9.09
N PHE A 85 -13.77 -8.97 10.22
CA PHE A 85 -14.33 -9.38 11.50
C PHE A 85 -15.05 -8.24 12.25
N SER A 86 -15.10 -7.02 11.67
CA SER A 86 -15.95 -5.93 12.18
C SER A 86 -17.32 -5.86 11.49
N LEU A 87 -17.49 -6.59 10.39
CA LEU A 87 -18.69 -6.59 9.56
C LEU A 87 -19.50 -7.87 9.80
N THR A 88 -20.79 -7.79 9.57
CA THR A 88 -21.69 -8.96 9.65
C THR A 88 -22.32 -9.20 8.27
N PRO A 89 -22.16 -10.40 7.68
CA PRO A 89 -22.83 -10.71 6.42
C PRO A 89 -24.36 -10.77 6.61
N SER A 90 -25.09 -10.41 5.59
CA SER A 90 -26.54 -10.64 5.51
C SER A 90 -26.81 -11.93 4.73
N THR A 91 -28.04 -12.46 4.86
CA THR A 91 -28.45 -13.65 4.11
C THR A 91 -28.49 -13.42 2.59
N HIS A 92 -28.59 -12.16 2.15
CA HIS A 92 -28.72 -11.78 0.73
C HIS A 92 -27.47 -11.10 0.18
N LYS A 93 -26.61 -10.54 1.05
CA LYS A 93 -25.33 -9.90 0.69
C LYS A 93 -24.22 -10.56 1.51
N ASN A 94 -23.61 -11.57 0.95
CA ASN A 94 -22.53 -12.32 1.62
C ASN A 94 -21.39 -12.72 0.70
N VAL A 95 -21.34 -12.18 -0.52
CA VAL A 95 -20.22 -12.42 -1.43
C VAL A 95 -19.14 -11.36 -1.23
N ILE A 96 -17.89 -11.80 -1.15
CA ILE A 96 -16.70 -10.94 -1.27
C ILE A 96 -16.15 -11.13 -2.67
N LEU A 97 -16.13 -10.05 -3.45
CA LEU A 97 -15.62 -10.00 -4.80
C LEU A 97 -14.18 -9.51 -4.81
N MET A 98 -13.31 -10.18 -5.55
CA MET A 98 -11.92 -9.78 -5.79
C MET A 98 -11.43 -10.32 -7.13
N SER A 99 -10.27 -9.86 -7.60
CA SER A 99 -9.64 -10.37 -8.83
C SER A 99 -8.64 -11.49 -8.52
N GLU A 100 -8.49 -12.45 -9.44
CA GLU A 100 -7.39 -13.44 -9.40
C GLU A 100 -6.00 -12.80 -9.56
N GLU A 101 -5.91 -11.55 -10.02
CA GLU A 101 -4.66 -10.79 -10.11
C GLU A 101 -4.32 -10.03 -8.80
N ASP A 102 -5.18 -10.09 -7.77
CA ASP A 102 -4.93 -9.43 -6.47
C ASP A 102 -3.81 -10.11 -5.68
N PHE A 103 -3.23 -9.36 -4.75
CA PHE A 103 -2.09 -9.87 -3.99
C PHE A 103 -2.50 -10.97 -3.00
N PRO A 104 -1.80 -12.12 -2.97
CA PRO A 104 -2.22 -13.29 -2.20
C PRO A 104 -2.49 -13.05 -0.72
N SER A 105 -1.73 -12.19 -0.04
CA SER A 105 -1.91 -11.93 1.40
C SER A 105 -3.29 -11.35 1.73
N VAL A 106 -3.83 -10.48 0.86
CA VAL A 106 -5.16 -9.91 1.04
C VAL A 106 -6.22 -10.98 0.77
N ALA A 107 -6.03 -11.78 -0.29
CA ALA A 107 -6.91 -12.90 -0.61
C ALA A 107 -6.99 -13.91 0.55
N TYR A 108 -5.85 -14.30 1.11
CA TYR A 108 -5.81 -15.26 2.23
C TYR A 108 -6.51 -14.71 3.48
N ALA A 109 -6.35 -13.42 3.77
CA ALA A 109 -7.05 -12.78 4.89
C ALA A 109 -8.58 -12.75 4.65
N LEU A 110 -9.03 -12.35 3.46
CA LEU A 110 -10.45 -12.32 3.10
C LEU A 110 -11.08 -13.71 3.11
N GLN A 111 -10.36 -14.76 2.69
CA GLN A 111 -10.86 -16.15 2.73
C GLN A 111 -11.22 -16.62 4.15
N GLN A 112 -10.61 -16.05 5.21
CA GLN A 112 -10.96 -16.41 6.59
C GLN A 112 -12.40 -15.99 6.95
N SER A 113 -12.99 -15.05 6.22
CA SER A 113 -14.37 -14.62 6.40
C SER A 113 -15.42 -15.71 6.08
N GLN A 114 -15.00 -16.80 5.43
CA GLN A 114 -15.88 -17.97 5.20
C GLN A 114 -16.41 -18.54 6.51
N SER A 115 -15.64 -18.43 7.60
CA SER A 115 -16.09 -18.81 8.94
C SER A 115 -17.26 -17.96 9.47
N LEU A 116 -17.47 -16.77 8.89
CA LEU A 116 -18.57 -15.86 9.21
C LEU A 116 -19.76 -16.03 8.25
N GLY A 117 -19.66 -16.88 7.23
CA GLY A 117 -20.70 -17.12 6.23
C GLY A 117 -20.54 -16.34 4.92
N TYR A 118 -19.40 -15.64 4.73
CA TYR A 118 -19.09 -15.05 3.43
C TYR A 118 -18.68 -16.09 2.39
N GLN A 119 -18.94 -15.80 1.13
CA GLN A 119 -18.54 -16.59 -0.03
C GLN A 119 -17.56 -15.76 -0.87
N MET A 120 -16.53 -16.43 -1.41
CA MET A 120 -15.55 -15.76 -2.27
C MET A 120 -15.98 -15.87 -3.74
N ARG A 121 -15.90 -14.75 -4.47
CA ARG A 121 -16.06 -14.69 -5.92
C ARG A 121 -14.87 -13.99 -6.53
N TYR A 122 -14.41 -14.50 -7.68
CA TYR A 122 -13.21 -13.98 -8.34
C TYR A 122 -13.55 -13.49 -9.74
N ILE A 123 -13.05 -12.29 -10.08
CA ILE A 123 -12.95 -11.85 -11.45
C ILE A 123 -11.76 -12.60 -12.07
N PRO A 124 -11.94 -13.36 -13.16
CA PRO A 124 -10.89 -14.17 -13.75
C PRO A 124 -9.66 -13.36 -14.19
N ALA A 125 -8.49 -13.95 -14.05
CA ALA A 125 -7.25 -13.35 -14.55
C ALA A 125 -7.32 -13.13 -16.07
N GLY A 126 -6.67 -12.05 -16.53
CA GLY A 126 -6.59 -11.69 -17.95
C GLY A 126 -7.73 -10.81 -18.46
N LEU A 127 -8.79 -10.56 -17.68
CA LEU A 127 -9.76 -9.53 -18.01
C LEU A 127 -9.16 -8.13 -17.82
N ASN A 128 -9.56 -7.20 -18.69
CA ASN A 128 -9.11 -5.81 -18.58
C ASN A 128 -9.90 -5.06 -17.49
N LEU A 129 -9.35 -4.98 -16.29
CA LEU A 129 -10.01 -4.29 -15.16
C LEU A 129 -10.02 -2.74 -15.28
N ASN A 130 -9.45 -2.16 -16.34
CA ASN A 130 -9.68 -0.77 -16.71
C ASN A 130 -10.97 -0.57 -17.52
N ASP A 131 -11.57 -1.66 -18.01
CA ASP A 131 -12.89 -1.63 -18.63
C ASP A 131 -13.97 -1.76 -17.54
N LEU A 132 -14.72 -0.69 -17.34
CA LEU A 132 -15.76 -0.64 -16.31
C LEU A 132 -16.91 -1.64 -16.57
N THR A 133 -17.09 -2.12 -17.81
CA THR A 133 -18.11 -3.14 -18.11
C THR A 133 -17.80 -4.47 -17.40
N VAL A 134 -16.53 -4.78 -17.16
CA VAL A 134 -16.13 -5.95 -16.36
C VAL A 134 -16.63 -5.81 -14.92
N TRP A 135 -16.45 -4.65 -14.30
CA TRP A 135 -16.95 -4.41 -12.94
C TRP A 135 -18.48 -4.42 -12.89
N ASP A 136 -19.13 -3.87 -13.92
CA ASP A 136 -20.60 -3.87 -14.03
C ASP A 136 -21.19 -5.28 -14.02
N GLU A 137 -20.55 -6.21 -14.70
CA GLU A 137 -20.95 -7.62 -14.76
C GLU A 137 -20.81 -8.34 -13.40
N TYR A 138 -19.72 -8.05 -12.63
CA TYR A 138 -19.41 -8.78 -11.41
C TYR A 138 -19.96 -8.14 -10.13
N LEU A 139 -20.29 -6.85 -10.11
CA LEU A 139 -20.86 -6.13 -8.96
C LEU A 139 -22.38 -6.41 -8.85
N SER A 140 -22.76 -7.66 -8.61
CA SER A 140 -24.14 -8.12 -8.47
C SER A 140 -24.71 -7.86 -7.07
N ASP A 141 -26.04 -7.98 -6.92
CA ASP A 141 -26.77 -7.62 -5.70
C ASP A 141 -26.39 -8.43 -4.45
N ASP A 142 -25.79 -9.60 -4.61
CA ASP A 142 -25.32 -10.46 -3.52
C ASP A 142 -23.90 -10.12 -3.02
N VAL A 143 -23.21 -9.19 -3.69
CA VAL A 143 -21.88 -8.74 -3.25
C VAL A 143 -22.01 -7.83 -2.04
N ALA A 144 -21.37 -8.23 -0.96
CA ALA A 144 -21.28 -7.46 0.29
C ALA A 144 -20.07 -6.53 0.31
N LEU A 145 -18.94 -7.01 -0.20
CA LEU A 145 -17.66 -6.31 -0.21
C LEU A 145 -16.92 -6.57 -1.52
N VAL A 146 -16.34 -5.54 -2.10
CA VAL A 146 -15.42 -5.65 -3.24
C VAL A 146 -14.02 -5.19 -2.83
N LEU A 147 -13.00 -5.99 -3.14
CA LEU A 147 -11.60 -5.58 -3.09
C LEU A 147 -11.23 -4.92 -4.42
N VAL A 148 -10.65 -3.73 -4.34
CA VAL A 148 -10.12 -3.00 -5.51
C VAL A 148 -8.67 -2.63 -5.25
N THR A 149 -7.71 -3.34 -5.85
CA THR A 149 -6.28 -3.05 -5.73
C THR A 149 -5.90 -1.94 -6.71
N GLN A 150 -5.48 -0.77 -6.22
CA GLN A 150 -5.17 0.38 -7.09
C GLN A 150 -4.08 0.07 -8.12
N VAL A 151 -3.06 -0.70 -7.72
CA VAL A 151 -2.00 -1.15 -8.62
C VAL A 151 -1.75 -2.63 -8.43
N GLN A 152 -1.97 -3.39 -9.49
CA GLN A 152 -1.71 -4.83 -9.50
C GLN A 152 -0.21 -5.14 -9.53
N SER A 153 0.26 -5.94 -8.59
CA SER A 153 1.70 -6.21 -8.40
C SER A 153 2.33 -7.08 -9.48
N ASN A 154 1.52 -7.87 -10.21
CA ASN A 154 2.00 -8.84 -11.20
C ASN A 154 2.15 -8.26 -12.60
N ASN A 155 1.36 -7.24 -12.95
CA ASN A 155 1.31 -6.67 -14.29
C ASN A 155 1.53 -5.14 -14.32
N GLY A 156 1.57 -4.49 -13.13
CA GLY A 156 1.79 -3.05 -13.04
C GLY A 156 0.63 -2.19 -13.54
N VAL A 157 -0.57 -2.77 -13.67
CA VAL A 157 -1.77 -2.05 -14.10
C VAL A 157 -2.29 -1.20 -12.95
N GLN A 158 -2.53 0.08 -13.23
CA GLN A 158 -3.25 1.01 -12.34
C GLN A 158 -4.74 0.98 -12.67
N LEU A 159 -5.59 0.74 -11.66
CA LEU A 159 -7.05 0.64 -11.80
C LEU A 159 -7.77 1.97 -11.54
N PRO A 160 -8.96 2.17 -12.13
CA PRO A 160 -9.77 3.39 -12.01
C PRO A 160 -10.59 3.41 -10.71
N ILE A 161 -9.93 3.57 -9.55
CA ILE A 161 -10.52 3.42 -8.21
C ILE A 161 -11.77 4.26 -8.01
N GLY A 162 -11.74 5.55 -8.39
CA GLY A 162 -12.88 6.43 -8.19
C GLY A 162 -14.15 5.93 -8.90
N ALA A 163 -14.03 5.44 -10.14
CA ALA A 163 -15.15 4.91 -10.89
C ALA A 163 -15.68 3.59 -10.28
N VAL A 164 -14.79 2.66 -9.94
CA VAL A 164 -15.19 1.36 -9.37
C VAL A 164 -15.84 1.51 -8.00
N THR A 165 -15.28 2.36 -7.12
CA THR A 165 -15.87 2.60 -5.80
C THR A 165 -17.20 3.33 -5.87
N ALA A 166 -17.39 4.24 -6.85
CA ALA A 166 -18.68 4.87 -7.11
C ALA A 166 -19.74 3.84 -7.56
N MET A 167 -19.39 2.94 -8.51
CA MET A 167 -20.28 1.86 -8.95
C MET A 167 -20.67 0.91 -7.80
N ALA A 168 -19.73 0.61 -6.91
CA ALA A 168 -20.00 -0.20 -5.72
C ALA A 168 -20.94 0.52 -4.74
N ALA A 169 -20.71 1.81 -4.47
CA ALA A 169 -21.53 2.62 -3.58
C ALA A 169 -22.99 2.76 -4.09
N GLU A 170 -23.20 2.98 -5.40
CA GLU A 170 -24.54 3.02 -6.03
C GLU A 170 -25.33 1.73 -5.80
N ARG A 171 -24.65 0.60 -5.64
CA ARG A 171 -25.24 -0.72 -5.36
C ARG A 171 -25.24 -1.10 -3.88
N SER A 172 -24.89 -0.15 -3.02
CA SER A 172 -24.72 -0.39 -1.58
C SER A 172 -23.77 -1.58 -1.30
N ILE A 173 -22.71 -1.74 -2.09
CA ILE A 173 -21.63 -2.70 -1.94
C ILE A 173 -20.49 -1.97 -1.21
N ARG A 174 -19.98 -2.55 -0.12
CA ARG A 174 -18.82 -2.01 0.56
C ARG A 174 -17.56 -2.17 -0.29
N SER A 175 -16.67 -1.19 -0.22
CA SER A 175 -15.41 -1.23 -0.95
C SER A 175 -14.20 -1.24 0.00
N LEU A 176 -13.24 -2.11 -0.28
CA LEU A 176 -11.91 -2.15 0.33
C LEU A 176 -10.87 -1.85 -0.75
N VAL A 177 -10.14 -0.76 -0.60
CA VAL A 177 -9.11 -0.34 -1.56
C VAL A 177 -7.73 -0.66 -1.00
N ASP A 178 -6.92 -1.43 -1.75
CA ASP A 178 -5.50 -1.66 -1.44
C ASP A 178 -4.62 -0.69 -2.25
N ILE A 179 -3.94 0.21 -1.55
CA ILE A 179 -3.03 1.21 -2.16
C ILE A 179 -1.55 0.91 -1.93
N ALA A 180 -1.19 -0.30 -1.50
CA ALA A 180 0.18 -0.66 -1.13
C ALA A 180 1.22 -0.49 -2.24
N GLN A 181 0.83 -0.59 -3.50
CA GLN A 181 1.71 -0.37 -4.66
C GLN A 181 1.58 1.02 -5.28
N ALA A 182 0.74 1.88 -4.70
CA ALA A 182 0.43 3.20 -5.24
C ALA A 182 0.88 4.34 -4.33
N ILE A 183 0.67 4.22 -3.02
CA ILE A 183 1.00 5.28 -2.06
C ILE A 183 2.50 5.63 -2.11
N GLY A 184 2.78 6.93 -2.27
CA GLY A 184 4.15 7.45 -2.37
C GLY A 184 4.71 7.51 -3.79
N ILE A 185 4.03 6.91 -4.80
CA ILE A 185 4.44 6.96 -6.21
C ILE A 185 3.34 7.43 -7.15
N ILE A 186 2.08 7.24 -6.79
CA ILE A 186 0.93 7.76 -7.52
C ILE A 186 0.25 8.80 -6.63
N PRO A 187 -0.01 10.02 -7.11
CA PRO A 187 -0.81 10.99 -6.38
C PRO A 187 -2.20 10.42 -6.05
N ILE A 188 -2.59 10.52 -4.79
CA ILE A 188 -3.86 10.00 -4.29
C ILE A 188 -4.57 11.11 -3.52
N ASP A 189 -5.82 11.36 -3.88
CA ASP A 189 -6.77 12.16 -3.13
C ASP A 189 -8.00 11.30 -2.84
N ILE A 190 -8.09 10.79 -1.61
CA ILE A 190 -9.16 9.86 -1.24
C ILE A 190 -10.54 10.54 -1.15
N GLN A 191 -10.61 11.86 -1.12
CA GLN A 191 -11.87 12.59 -1.21
C GLN A 191 -12.57 12.43 -2.57
N GLN A 192 -11.83 11.99 -3.60
CA GLN A 192 -12.38 11.70 -4.92
C GLN A 192 -12.94 10.28 -5.05
N TRP A 193 -12.87 9.48 -3.99
CA TRP A 193 -13.29 8.08 -3.98
C TRP A 193 -14.50 7.87 -3.06
N SER A 194 -15.42 7.02 -3.49
CA SER A 194 -16.52 6.53 -2.64
C SER A 194 -16.11 5.27 -1.87
N ALA A 195 -14.88 5.26 -1.33
CA ALA A 195 -14.33 4.11 -0.63
C ALA A 195 -14.88 4.00 0.80
N ASP A 196 -15.11 2.77 1.27
CA ASP A 196 -15.45 2.49 2.67
C ASP A 196 -14.21 2.23 3.52
N PHE A 197 -13.25 1.48 2.98
CA PHE A 197 -11.99 1.16 3.64
C PHE A 197 -10.82 1.31 2.68
N ILE A 198 -9.68 1.80 3.19
CA ILE A 198 -8.43 1.86 2.44
C ILE A 198 -7.32 1.27 3.30
N VAL A 199 -6.51 0.39 2.72
CA VAL A 199 -5.34 -0.20 3.39
C VAL A 199 -4.08 0.09 2.62
N GLY A 200 -2.98 0.28 3.34
CA GLY A 200 -1.67 0.53 2.75
C GLY A 200 -0.51 0.18 3.67
N SER A 201 0.71 0.30 3.17
CA SER A 201 1.92 0.00 3.91
C SER A 201 3.07 0.91 3.51
N CYS A 202 3.92 1.26 4.46
CA CYS A 202 5.04 2.18 4.25
C CYS A 202 6.31 1.48 3.74
N VAL A 203 6.34 0.15 3.62
CA VAL A 203 7.55 -0.63 3.31
C VAL A 203 8.09 -0.42 1.89
N LYS A 204 7.24 -0.04 0.95
CA LYS A 204 7.57 0.06 -0.48
C LYS A 204 7.98 1.49 -0.87
N TRP A 205 7.19 2.13 -1.69
CA TRP A 205 7.42 3.46 -2.25
C TRP A 205 7.57 4.59 -1.22
N LEU A 206 7.02 4.39 -0.02
CA LEU A 206 7.21 5.32 1.09
C LEU A 206 8.54 5.16 1.82
N SER A 207 9.31 4.07 1.60
CA SER A 207 10.61 3.85 2.25
C SER A 207 10.58 3.82 3.80
N GLY A 208 9.41 3.55 4.39
CA GLY A 208 9.18 3.58 5.84
C GLY A 208 9.46 2.27 6.56
N GLY A 209 9.96 1.25 5.86
CA GLY A 209 10.27 -0.07 6.43
C GLY A 209 9.05 -0.93 6.76
N PRO A 210 9.26 -2.20 7.15
CA PRO A 210 8.19 -3.11 7.54
C PRO A 210 7.64 -2.78 8.94
N GLY A 211 6.39 -3.22 9.20
CA GLY A 211 5.73 -3.04 10.49
C GLY A 211 4.90 -1.77 10.63
N ALA A 212 4.93 -0.87 9.64
CA ALA A 212 4.07 0.30 9.55
C ALA A 212 3.13 0.19 8.36
N GLY A 213 1.94 -0.33 8.61
CA GLY A 213 0.78 -0.28 7.75
C GLY A 213 -0.29 0.63 8.34
N PHE A 214 -1.38 0.79 7.63
CA PHE A 214 -2.52 1.57 8.10
C PHE A 214 -3.84 1.06 7.51
N LEU A 215 -4.90 1.39 8.22
CA LEU A 215 -6.28 1.31 7.80
C LEU A 215 -6.86 2.72 7.83
N TRP A 216 -7.50 3.15 6.75
CA TRP A 216 -8.41 4.28 6.71
C TRP A 216 -9.84 3.77 6.68
N VAL A 217 -10.72 4.39 7.45
CA VAL A 217 -12.14 4.05 7.51
C VAL A 217 -12.95 5.29 7.18
N ASN A 218 -13.90 5.13 6.26
CA ASN A 218 -14.85 6.20 5.97
C ASN A 218 -15.65 6.55 7.23
N PRO A 219 -15.65 7.82 7.66
CA PRO A 219 -16.36 8.23 8.87
C PRO A 219 -17.87 7.91 8.85
N ASP A 220 -18.50 7.90 7.67
CA ASP A 220 -19.94 7.64 7.52
C ASP A 220 -20.33 6.21 7.88
N ILE A 221 -19.36 5.26 7.84
CA ILE A 221 -19.62 3.86 8.19
C ILE A 221 -18.98 3.42 9.50
N LEU A 222 -18.21 4.29 10.14
CA LEU A 222 -17.41 3.93 11.31
C LEU A 222 -18.27 3.31 12.43
N GLU A 223 -19.44 3.88 12.71
CA GLU A 223 -20.35 3.38 13.75
C GLU A 223 -20.96 2.01 13.46
N LEU A 224 -20.95 1.59 12.19
CA LEU A 224 -21.41 0.25 11.77
C LEU A 224 -20.34 -0.82 12.00
N CYS A 225 -19.09 -0.42 12.21
CA CYS A 225 -17.97 -1.33 12.38
C CYS A 225 -17.79 -1.70 13.86
N GLN A 226 -17.81 -3.00 14.15
CA GLN A 226 -17.60 -3.56 15.49
C GLN A 226 -16.42 -4.55 15.47
N PRO A 227 -15.16 -4.06 15.46
CA PRO A 227 -13.98 -4.93 15.42
C PRO A 227 -14.01 -5.95 16.57
N GLN A 228 -13.69 -7.20 16.24
CA GLN A 228 -13.62 -8.29 17.23
C GLN A 228 -12.25 -8.35 17.92
N ASN A 229 -11.20 -7.88 17.24
CA ASN A 229 -9.86 -7.77 17.83
C ASN A 229 -9.74 -6.45 18.58
N VAL A 230 -10.24 -6.43 19.82
CA VAL A 230 -10.24 -5.25 20.68
C VAL A 230 -9.24 -5.38 21.82
N GLY A 231 -8.82 -4.24 22.33
CA GLY A 231 -7.97 -4.12 23.50
C GLY A 231 -8.11 -2.72 24.09
N TRP A 232 -7.26 -2.36 25.03
CA TRP A 232 -7.39 -1.10 25.76
C TRP A 232 -7.23 0.14 24.86
N PHE A 233 -6.48 0.06 23.75
CA PHE A 233 -6.37 1.16 22.77
C PHE A 233 -7.49 1.16 21.70
N SER A 234 -8.41 0.20 21.76
CA SER A 234 -9.68 0.27 21.01
C SER A 234 -10.78 0.97 21.79
N HIS A 235 -10.53 1.22 23.10
CA HIS A 235 -11.47 1.85 24.00
C HIS A 235 -11.49 3.37 23.82
N GLU A 236 -12.65 4.00 24.08
CA GLU A 236 -12.84 5.45 24.04
C GLU A 236 -11.86 6.20 24.96
N ASP A 237 -11.62 5.67 26.15
CA ASP A 237 -10.58 6.12 27.08
C ASP A 237 -9.67 4.94 27.46
N PRO A 238 -8.49 4.78 26.83
CA PRO A 238 -7.58 3.68 27.13
C PRO A 238 -7.12 3.57 28.59
N PHE A 239 -7.19 4.65 29.35
CA PHE A 239 -6.70 4.72 30.74
C PHE A 239 -7.82 4.68 31.79
N GLU A 240 -9.08 4.42 31.40
CA GLU A 240 -10.21 4.23 32.34
C GLU A 240 -10.04 2.95 33.17
N PHE A 241 -9.51 1.89 32.61
CA PHE A 241 -9.26 0.58 33.25
C PHE A 241 -10.47 -0.09 33.90
N ASP A 242 -11.70 0.23 33.48
CA ASP A 242 -12.92 -0.46 33.93
C ASP A 242 -13.24 -1.64 33.02
N ILE A 243 -13.01 -2.87 33.49
CA ILE A 243 -13.23 -4.10 32.72
C ILE A 243 -14.72 -4.40 32.44
N HIS A 244 -15.64 -3.71 33.08
CA HIS A 244 -17.09 -3.91 32.92
C HIS A 244 -17.71 -2.92 31.90
N ASN A 245 -16.96 -1.95 31.40
CA ASN A 245 -17.51 -0.82 30.64
C ASN A 245 -16.74 -0.55 29.36
N PHE A 246 -16.66 -1.57 28.47
CA PHE A 246 -16.00 -1.38 27.19
C PHE A 246 -16.87 -0.51 26.24
N ARG A 247 -16.28 0.53 25.69
CA ARG A 247 -16.83 1.41 24.65
C ARG A 247 -15.82 1.61 23.55
N TYR A 248 -16.24 1.43 22.30
CA TYR A 248 -15.36 1.68 21.17
C TYR A 248 -14.89 3.14 21.10
N ALA A 249 -13.63 3.36 20.71
CA ALA A 249 -13.15 4.67 20.32
C ALA A 249 -14.05 5.28 19.23
N LYS A 250 -14.23 6.61 19.28
CA LYS A 250 -15.11 7.34 18.36
C LYS A 250 -14.50 7.59 17.00
N ASP A 251 -13.26 7.20 16.82
CA ASP A 251 -12.49 7.32 15.59
C ASP A 251 -11.96 5.95 15.12
N ALA A 252 -11.10 5.94 14.09
CA ALA A 252 -10.54 4.71 13.53
C ALA A 252 -9.68 3.91 14.53
N LEU A 253 -9.27 4.50 15.67
CA LEU A 253 -8.54 3.77 16.71
C LEU A 253 -9.34 2.62 17.33
N ARG A 254 -10.68 2.55 17.12
CA ARG A 254 -11.46 1.37 17.48
C ARG A 254 -10.90 0.06 16.90
N PHE A 255 -10.12 0.15 15.82
CA PHE A 255 -9.45 -0.98 15.16
C PHE A 255 -8.02 -1.25 15.66
N LEU A 256 -7.50 -0.48 16.63
CA LEU A 256 -6.10 -0.57 17.04
C LEU A 256 -5.78 -1.82 17.86
N GLY A 257 -6.69 -2.22 18.75
CA GLY A 257 -6.49 -3.39 19.60
C GLY A 257 -5.75 -3.10 20.91
N GLY A 258 -4.72 -3.88 21.20
CA GLY A 258 -3.92 -3.77 22.41
C GLY A 258 -2.84 -2.69 22.32
N THR A 259 -1.72 -2.89 23.05
CA THR A 259 -0.58 -1.97 23.04
C THR A 259 -0.04 -1.78 21.63
N PRO A 260 0.02 -0.54 21.11
CA PRO A 260 0.50 -0.30 19.76
C PRO A 260 2.00 -0.54 19.64
N SER A 261 2.44 -1.00 18.47
CA SER A 261 3.83 -0.87 18.08
C SER A 261 4.16 0.62 17.90
N VAL A 262 5.36 1.06 18.24
CA VAL A 262 5.76 2.47 18.11
C VAL A 262 6.96 2.64 17.19
N TYR A 263 7.99 1.81 17.37
CA TYR A 263 9.27 1.93 16.65
C TYR A 263 9.13 2.01 15.12
N PRO A 264 8.35 1.15 14.43
CA PRO A 264 8.19 1.26 12.97
C PRO A 264 7.48 2.55 12.55
N PHE A 265 6.58 3.07 13.38
CA PHE A 265 5.84 4.29 13.08
C PHE A 265 6.67 5.56 13.20
N CYS A 266 7.71 5.58 14.07
CA CYS A 266 8.69 6.67 14.09
C CYS A 266 9.42 6.78 12.74
N ILE A 267 9.88 5.66 12.19
CA ILE A 267 10.56 5.60 10.89
C ILE A 267 9.60 6.00 9.77
N ALA A 268 8.40 5.44 9.78
CA ALA A 268 7.40 5.68 8.75
C ALA A 268 6.94 7.15 8.74
N SER A 269 6.78 7.79 9.90
CA SER A 269 6.43 9.21 10.01
C SER A 269 7.48 10.11 9.36
N ALA A 270 8.76 9.86 9.61
CA ALA A 270 9.84 10.64 8.97
C ALA A 270 9.84 10.45 7.45
N SER A 271 9.55 9.25 7.00
CA SER A 271 9.47 8.93 5.58
C SER A 271 8.26 9.56 4.89
N LEU A 272 7.10 9.54 5.54
CA LEU A 272 5.88 10.23 5.07
C LEU A 272 6.10 11.74 4.98
N GLU A 273 6.76 12.33 5.99
CA GLU A 273 7.12 13.75 6.00
C GLU A 273 8.06 14.11 4.85
N PHE A 274 9.07 13.28 4.59
CA PHE A 274 9.98 13.46 3.47
C PHE A 274 9.23 13.41 2.13
N VAL A 275 8.39 12.40 1.91
CA VAL A 275 7.60 12.23 0.69
C VAL A 275 6.59 13.37 0.52
N GLY A 276 5.90 13.77 1.58
CA GLY A 276 4.96 14.89 1.57
C GLY A 276 5.62 16.23 1.24
N ASN A 277 6.77 16.51 1.85
CA ASN A 277 7.54 17.74 1.58
C ASN A 277 8.12 17.80 0.16
N LEU A 278 8.52 16.65 -0.39
CA LEU A 278 9.02 16.56 -1.76
C LEU A 278 7.89 16.68 -2.79
N GLY A 279 6.70 16.17 -2.46
CA GLY A 279 5.53 16.08 -3.31
C GLY A 279 5.50 14.81 -4.16
N VAL A 280 4.39 14.05 -4.06
CA VAL A 280 4.22 12.79 -4.80
C VAL A 280 4.20 13.03 -6.32
N ASP A 281 3.66 14.15 -6.78
CA ASP A 281 3.66 14.51 -8.21
C ASP A 281 5.08 14.57 -8.78
N LYS A 282 6.01 15.18 -8.03
CA LYS A 282 7.42 15.27 -8.43
C LYS A 282 8.09 13.91 -8.44
N ILE A 283 7.79 13.05 -7.45
CA ILE A 283 8.29 11.67 -7.41
C ILE A 283 7.75 10.89 -8.61
N ARG A 284 6.47 11.04 -8.90
CA ARG A 284 5.81 10.39 -10.04
C ARG A 284 6.40 10.83 -11.37
N GLN A 285 6.57 12.13 -11.57
CA GLN A 285 7.17 12.69 -12.80
C GLN A 285 8.57 12.10 -13.05
N HIS A 286 9.42 12.10 -12.02
CA HIS A 286 10.76 11.52 -12.11
C HIS A 286 10.73 10.01 -12.43
N ASN A 287 9.84 9.26 -11.79
CA ASN A 287 9.66 7.83 -12.08
C ASN A 287 9.24 7.60 -13.54
N LEU A 288 8.28 8.39 -14.05
CA LEU A 288 7.83 8.27 -15.44
C LEU A 288 8.96 8.54 -16.43
N GLU A 289 9.75 9.58 -16.23
CA GLU A 289 10.91 9.92 -17.08
C GLU A 289 11.92 8.77 -17.13
N LEU A 290 12.26 8.18 -15.98
CA LEU A 290 13.16 7.03 -15.92
C LEU A 290 12.55 5.76 -16.54
N CYS A 291 11.26 5.51 -16.31
CA CYS A 291 10.55 4.40 -16.93
C CYS A 291 10.48 4.54 -18.46
N ASP A 292 10.16 5.73 -18.97
CA ASP A 292 10.07 5.98 -20.42
C ASP A 292 11.41 5.76 -21.11
N LYS A 293 12.52 6.13 -20.46
CA LYS A 293 13.88 5.86 -20.93
C LYS A 293 14.17 4.35 -21.03
N ILE A 294 13.73 3.55 -20.05
CA ILE A 294 13.83 2.09 -20.11
C ILE A 294 12.95 1.55 -21.25
N ILE A 295 11.69 1.98 -21.36
CA ILE A 295 10.74 1.54 -22.38
C ILE A 295 11.29 1.81 -23.78
N ALA A 296 11.88 2.98 -24.02
CA ALA A 296 12.48 3.34 -25.30
C ALA A 296 13.63 2.40 -25.73
N SER A 297 14.24 1.68 -24.78
CA SER A 297 15.29 0.70 -25.03
C SER A 297 14.75 -0.72 -25.29
N LEU A 298 13.44 -0.97 -25.12
CA LEU A 298 12.84 -2.29 -25.26
C LEU A 298 12.47 -2.61 -26.72
N GLY A 299 12.44 -3.90 -27.05
CA GLY A 299 11.90 -4.41 -28.30
C GLY A 299 10.39 -4.59 -28.26
N THR A 300 9.79 -4.80 -29.41
CA THR A 300 8.36 -5.05 -29.53
C THR A 300 7.94 -6.29 -28.75
N GLY A 301 6.94 -6.15 -27.89
CA GLY A 301 6.38 -7.26 -27.08
C GLY A 301 7.19 -7.63 -25.83
N GLU A 302 8.24 -6.88 -25.48
CA GLU A 302 9.01 -7.11 -24.26
C GLU A 302 8.39 -6.46 -23.01
N LEU A 303 7.66 -5.36 -23.16
CA LEU A 303 6.94 -4.71 -22.06
C LEU A 303 5.63 -5.45 -21.78
N MET A 304 5.49 -5.96 -20.55
CA MET A 304 4.30 -6.67 -20.07
C MET A 304 3.35 -5.79 -19.27
N SER A 305 3.82 -4.64 -18.78
CA SER A 305 2.99 -3.60 -18.14
C SER A 305 2.43 -2.63 -19.17
N PRO A 306 1.39 -1.82 -18.84
CA PRO A 306 0.84 -0.83 -19.75
C PRO A 306 1.87 0.19 -20.23
N THR A 307 1.78 0.62 -21.49
CA THR A 307 2.56 1.73 -22.04
C THR A 307 2.05 3.09 -21.58
N GLU A 308 0.73 3.21 -21.48
CA GLU A 308 0.04 4.45 -21.13
C GLU A 308 0.32 4.86 -19.68
N SER A 309 0.82 6.07 -19.46
CA SER A 309 1.22 6.55 -18.12
C SER A 309 0.09 6.64 -17.10
N ASN A 310 -1.14 6.81 -17.53
CA ASN A 310 -2.34 6.84 -16.69
C ASN A 310 -2.86 5.44 -16.28
N CYS A 311 -2.44 4.40 -17.00
CA CYS A 311 -2.75 3.00 -16.69
C CYS A 311 -1.54 2.24 -16.14
N ARG A 312 -0.35 2.87 -16.12
CA ARG A 312 0.91 2.28 -15.70
C ARG A 312 1.28 2.70 -14.28
N SER A 313 1.68 1.74 -13.47
CA SER A 313 2.25 1.98 -12.14
C SER A 313 3.67 2.57 -12.18
N GLY A 314 4.32 2.67 -11.02
CA GLY A 314 5.75 2.99 -10.93
C GLY A 314 6.68 1.85 -11.34
N THR A 315 6.16 0.65 -11.59
CA THR A 315 6.91 -0.57 -11.89
C THR A 315 6.75 -0.97 -13.34
N LEU A 316 7.85 -1.25 -14.02
CA LEU A 316 7.85 -1.91 -15.33
C LEU A 316 7.98 -3.42 -15.15
N ILE A 317 7.16 -4.17 -15.86
CA ILE A 317 7.26 -5.64 -15.98
C ILE A 317 7.80 -5.93 -17.37
N ILE A 318 8.93 -6.64 -17.47
CA ILE A 318 9.66 -6.83 -18.72
C ILE A 318 10.02 -8.30 -18.89
N HIS A 319 9.75 -8.83 -20.09
CA HIS A 319 10.15 -10.18 -20.47
C HIS A 319 10.86 -10.18 -21.84
N PHE A 320 12.10 -10.64 -21.88
CA PHE A 320 12.96 -10.56 -23.07
C PHE A 320 12.86 -11.75 -24.02
N GLY A 321 11.72 -12.47 -24.02
CA GLY A 321 11.54 -13.65 -24.87
C GLY A 321 12.60 -14.72 -24.60
N GLU A 322 13.20 -15.26 -25.67
CA GLU A 322 14.24 -16.32 -25.59
C GLU A 322 15.54 -15.85 -24.90
N LYS A 323 15.81 -14.54 -24.89
CA LYS A 323 17.00 -13.97 -24.25
C LYS A 323 16.78 -13.57 -22.77
N HIS A 324 15.60 -13.93 -22.19
CA HIS A 324 15.23 -13.48 -20.85
C HIS A 324 16.28 -13.84 -19.80
N ASP A 325 16.70 -15.09 -19.72
CA ASP A 325 17.67 -15.56 -18.73
C ASP A 325 19.05 -14.92 -18.93
N GLN A 326 19.50 -14.80 -20.18
CA GLN A 326 20.78 -14.16 -20.51
C GLN A 326 20.83 -12.69 -20.08
N ILE A 327 19.78 -11.91 -20.39
CA ILE A 327 19.72 -10.49 -20.06
C ILE A 327 19.58 -10.28 -18.56
N THR A 328 18.73 -11.08 -17.90
CA THR A 328 18.52 -10.97 -16.44
C THR A 328 19.78 -11.31 -15.66
N GLU A 329 20.54 -12.35 -16.07
CA GLU A 329 21.81 -12.72 -15.44
C GLU A 329 22.85 -11.61 -15.65
N LYS A 330 22.92 -11.02 -16.83
CA LYS A 330 23.81 -9.90 -17.10
C LYS A 330 23.50 -8.69 -16.24
N LEU A 331 22.22 -8.32 -16.10
CA LEU A 331 21.80 -7.23 -15.23
C LEU A 331 22.23 -7.48 -13.78
N ARG A 332 22.00 -8.70 -13.25
CA ARG A 332 22.42 -9.08 -11.88
C ARG A 332 23.93 -9.02 -11.70
N SER A 333 24.70 -9.57 -12.64
CA SER A 333 26.17 -9.59 -12.58
C SER A 333 26.79 -8.18 -12.60
N GLN A 334 26.06 -7.20 -13.14
CA GLN A 334 26.46 -5.78 -13.17
C GLN A 334 25.86 -4.96 -12.00
N GLY A 335 25.33 -5.63 -10.98
CA GLY A 335 24.87 -5.00 -9.76
C GLY A 335 23.51 -4.28 -9.90
N VAL A 336 22.67 -4.67 -10.86
CA VAL A 336 21.29 -4.18 -10.91
C VAL A 336 20.42 -5.04 -10.01
N HIS A 337 19.77 -4.42 -9.03
CA HIS A 337 18.88 -5.07 -8.06
C HIS A 337 17.43 -5.00 -8.54
N PHE A 338 16.84 -6.14 -8.81
CA PHE A 338 15.45 -6.32 -9.24
C PHE A 338 14.96 -7.70 -8.81
N ASP A 339 13.66 -7.93 -8.87
CA ASP A 339 13.10 -9.27 -8.72
C ASP A 339 12.41 -9.77 -10.00
N SER A 340 12.03 -11.05 -10.00
CA SER A 340 11.35 -11.69 -11.12
C SER A 340 10.07 -12.37 -10.63
N ARG A 341 9.03 -12.30 -11.46
CA ARG A 341 7.76 -12.99 -11.29
C ARG A 341 7.42 -13.74 -12.57
N SER A 342 6.29 -14.44 -12.60
CA SER A 342 5.86 -15.25 -13.75
C SER A 342 5.76 -14.47 -15.07
N LYS A 343 5.45 -13.16 -15.02
CA LYS A 343 5.33 -12.30 -16.22
C LYS A 343 6.64 -11.62 -16.62
N GLY A 344 7.73 -11.76 -15.85
CA GLY A 344 9.03 -11.16 -16.17
C GLY A 344 9.73 -10.53 -14.96
N ILE A 345 10.81 -9.76 -15.24
CA ILE A 345 11.48 -8.95 -14.22
C ILE A 345 10.67 -7.70 -13.90
N ARG A 346 10.83 -7.20 -12.69
CA ARG A 346 10.21 -5.97 -12.23
C ARG A 346 11.28 -4.92 -11.97
N LEU A 347 11.21 -3.80 -12.70
CA LEU A 347 12.09 -2.65 -12.52
C LEU A 347 11.28 -1.47 -11.99
N SER A 348 11.68 -0.94 -10.84
CA SER A 348 10.94 0.12 -10.13
C SER A 348 11.85 1.30 -9.77
N PRO A 349 12.15 2.18 -10.74
CA PRO A 349 12.91 3.40 -10.47
C PRO A 349 12.18 4.30 -9.48
N HIS A 350 12.93 4.96 -8.61
CA HIS A 350 12.39 5.89 -7.61
C HIS A 350 13.21 7.19 -7.58
N ILE A 351 12.83 8.13 -6.74
CA ILE A 351 13.45 9.44 -6.61
C ILE A 351 14.97 9.40 -6.29
N TYR A 352 15.46 8.28 -5.79
CA TYR A 352 16.87 8.06 -5.51
C TYR A 352 17.68 7.46 -6.69
N ASN A 353 17.02 7.15 -7.81
CA ASN A 353 17.71 6.69 -9.00
C ASN A 353 18.02 7.87 -9.92
N SER A 354 19.23 7.89 -10.51
CA SER A 354 19.64 8.90 -11.48
C SER A 354 19.42 8.43 -12.92
N GLU A 355 19.36 9.37 -13.86
CA GLU A 355 19.34 9.06 -15.29
C GLU A 355 20.57 8.26 -15.71
N ALA A 356 21.76 8.58 -15.17
CA ALA A 356 23.00 7.85 -15.45
C ALA A 356 22.91 6.37 -15.07
N GLN A 357 22.25 6.04 -13.94
CA GLN A 357 22.00 4.65 -13.55
C GLN A 357 21.09 3.95 -14.57
N ILE A 358 20.06 4.64 -15.05
CA ILE A 358 19.13 4.08 -16.05
C ILE A 358 19.83 3.93 -17.42
N ASP A 359 20.75 4.83 -17.80
CA ASP A 359 21.58 4.68 -19.00
C ASP A 359 22.41 3.39 -18.96
N VAL A 360 22.98 3.04 -17.81
CA VAL A 360 23.69 1.77 -17.65
C VAL A 360 22.74 0.59 -17.86
N VAL A 361 21.53 0.61 -17.26
CA VAL A 361 20.53 -0.46 -17.43
C VAL A 361 20.13 -0.62 -18.89
N THR A 362 19.83 0.47 -19.58
CA THR A 362 19.42 0.44 -21.00
C THR A 362 20.53 -0.05 -21.92
N GLN A 363 21.79 0.33 -21.66
CA GLN A 363 22.96 -0.18 -22.39
C GLN A 363 23.17 -1.68 -22.17
N LEU A 364 22.99 -2.17 -20.95
CA LEU A 364 23.09 -3.60 -20.64
C LEU A 364 22.02 -4.41 -21.38
N ILE A 365 20.79 -3.90 -21.46
CA ILE A 365 19.70 -4.50 -22.25
C ILE A 365 20.05 -4.47 -23.74
N GLY A 366 20.42 -3.33 -24.30
CA GLY A 366 20.71 -3.14 -25.72
C GLY A 366 21.88 -3.98 -26.23
N ASN A 367 22.98 -4.05 -25.47
CA ASN A 367 24.18 -4.82 -25.83
C ASN A 367 23.99 -6.36 -25.74
N SER A 368 22.84 -6.83 -25.30
CA SER A 368 22.53 -8.26 -25.17
C SER A 368 21.56 -8.75 -26.25
N ARG A 369 21.16 -7.84 -27.14
CA ARG A 369 20.34 -8.11 -28.32
C ARG A 369 21.22 -8.38 -29.53
#